data_50da37c8536e2a745fdeb1e8617868d5
#
_entry.id   50da37c8536e2a745fdeb1e8617868d5
#
_cell.length_a   1.000
_cell.length_b   1.000
_cell.length_c   1.000
_cell.angle_alpha   90.00
_cell.angle_beta   90.00
_cell.angle_gamma   90.00
#
_symmetry.space_group_name_H-M   'P 1'
#
loop_
_entity.id
_entity.type
_entity.pdbx_description
1 polymer ?
#
loop_
_entity_poly.entity_id
_entity_poly.type
_entity_poly.pdbx_seq_one_letter_code
_entity_poly.pdbx_strand_id
1 'polypeptide(L)'
;PDEVKKAWDELKAEEKTERISAMDGLSRSQAALISAQKMSKRAVKKGFEWPNEESLYDCLNSEIEEFKEAELEADKSHMEEELGDILFAVVNLARWNKIDAEQALLKANKKFEKRFRKMEELATKSLNDYSFDEYDALWKQAKKSLENK
;
A
#
# COMPACT_ATOMS: atom_id res chain seq x y z
N PRO A 1 -37.49 1.97 1.50
CA PRO A 1 -36.23 2.07 2.22
C PRO A 1 -35.80 0.76 2.90
N ASP A 2 -36.56 0.27 3.87
CA ASP A 2 -36.20 -0.97 4.58
C ASP A 2 -36.36 -2.21 3.71
N GLU A 3 -37.38 -2.25 2.86
CA GLU A 3 -37.62 -3.34 1.92
C GLU A 3 -36.54 -3.43 0.85
N VAL A 4 -36.09 -2.27 0.37
CA VAL A 4 -35.00 -2.19 -0.63
C VAL A 4 -33.68 -2.65 -0.02
N LYS A 5 -33.39 -2.24 1.20
CA LYS A 5 -32.18 -2.67 1.91
C LYS A 5 -32.20 -4.17 2.19
N LYS A 6 -33.35 -4.70 2.58
CA LYS A 6 -33.54 -6.14 2.83
C LYS A 6 -33.31 -6.93 1.54
N ALA A 7 -33.86 -6.48 0.43
CA ALA A 7 -33.67 -7.11 -0.89
C ALA A 7 -32.20 -7.13 -1.29
N TRP A 8 -31.47 -6.01 -1.06
CA TRP A 8 -30.03 -5.92 -1.32
C TRP A 8 -29.23 -6.90 -0.45
N ASP A 9 -29.58 -6.99 0.83
CA ASP A 9 -28.89 -7.89 1.78
C ASP A 9 -29.13 -9.35 1.40
N GLU A 10 -30.34 -9.70 0.97
CA GLU A 10 -30.68 -11.03 0.47
C GLU A 10 -29.90 -11.38 -0.80
N LEU A 11 -29.82 -10.45 -1.77
CA LEU A 11 -29.05 -10.63 -2.98
C LEU A 11 -27.57 -10.83 -2.68
N LYS A 12 -27.01 -10.04 -1.77
CA LYS A 12 -25.63 -10.20 -1.33
C LYS A 12 -25.38 -11.54 -0.65
N ALA A 13 -26.35 -12.00 0.15
CA ALA A 13 -26.27 -13.31 0.81
C ALA A 13 -26.28 -14.44 -0.21
N GLU A 14 -27.14 -14.35 -1.24
CA GLU A 14 -27.21 -15.34 -2.34
C GLU A 14 -25.89 -15.37 -3.13
N GLU A 15 -25.34 -14.21 -3.48
CA GLU A 15 -24.04 -14.12 -4.15
C GLU A 15 -22.94 -14.77 -3.33
N LYS A 16 -22.93 -14.56 -2.01
CA LYS A 16 -21.94 -15.14 -1.11
C LYS A 16 -22.08 -16.66 -0.99
N THR A 17 -23.31 -17.21 -1.03
CA THR A 17 -23.54 -18.66 -0.93
C THR A 17 -23.12 -19.40 -2.19
N GLU A 18 -23.16 -18.73 -3.37
CA GLU A 18 -22.71 -19.30 -4.63
C GLU A 18 -21.19 -19.35 -4.76
N ARG A 19 -20.46 -18.62 -3.94
CA ARG A 19 -19.00 -18.57 -3.98
C ARG A 19 -18.38 -19.83 -3.38
N ILE A 20 -17.58 -20.52 -4.18
CA ILE A 20 -16.80 -21.68 -3.74
C ILE A 20 -15.56 -21.20 -2.99
N SER A 21 -14.88 -20.17 -3.50
CA SER A 21 -13.69 -19.57 -2.89
C SER A 21 -14.03 -18.20 -2.31
N ALA A 22 -13.36 -17.86 -1.20
CA ALA A 22 -13.42 -16.51 -0.64
C ALA A 22 -12.94 -15.45 -1.63
N MET A 23 -12.14 -15.85 -2.62
CA MET A 23 -11.58 -14.93 -3.62
C MET A 23 -12.47 -14.73 -4.85
N ASP A 24 -13.60 -15.45 -4.94
CA ASP A 24 -14.52 -15.30 -6.05
C ASP A 24 -15.19 -13.91 -6.04
N GLY A 25 -15.42 -13.36 -7.23
CA GLY A 25 -16.11 -12.08 -7.40
C GLY A 25 -15.25 -10.86 -7.13
N LEU A 26 -13.94 -11.02 -7.01
CA LEU A 26 -13.02 -9.87 -6.94
C LEU A 26 -12.89 -9.24 -8.33
N SER A 27 -13.02 -7.91 -8.40
CA SER A 27 -12.83 -7.18 -9.65
C SER A 27 -11.34 -7.13 -10.02
N ARG A 28 -11.04 -7.49 -11.27
CA ARG A 28 -9.66 -7.43 -11.79
C ARG A 28 -9.29 -6.05 -12.32
N SER A 29 -10.28 -5.13 -12.41
CA SER A 29 -10.07 -3.77 -12.91
C SER A 29 -9.70 -2.78 -11.81
N GLN A 30 -9.73 -3.19 -10.54
CA GLN A 30 -9.38 -2.32 -9.42
C GLN A 30 -7.87 -2.15 -9.28
N ALA A 31 -7.47 -1.00 -8.69
CA ALA A 31 -6.07 -0.77 -8.35
C ALA A 31 -5.53 -1.91 -7.47
N ALA A 32 -4.27 -2.26 -7.66
CA ALA A 32 -3.66 -3.41 -7.00
C ALA A 32 -3.72 -3.34 -5.47
N LEU A 33 -3.53 -2.16 -4.88
CA LEU A 33 -3.61 -2.00 -3.41
C LEU A 33 -5.03 -2.26 -2.90
N ILE A 34 -6.04 -1.82 -3.65
CA ILE A 34 -7.45 -2.06 -3.29
C ILE A 34 -7.74 -3.56 -3.32
N SER A 35 -7.35 -4.23 -4.41
CA SER A 35 -7.53 -5.68 -4.55
C SER A 35 -6.82 -6.45 -3.45
N ALA A 36 -5.58 -6.11 -3.16
CA ALA A 36 -4.78 -6.77 -2.12
C ALA A 36 -5.44 -6.65 -0.76
N GLN A 37 -5.93 -5.46 -0.40
CA GLN A 37 -6.58 -5.26 0.89
C GLN A 37 -7.91 -6.02 0.99
N LYS A 38 -8.67 -6.09 -0.10
CA LYS A 38 -9.90 -6.89 -0.15
C LYS A 38 -9.60 -8.39 0.02
N MET A 39 -8.57 -8.88 -0.67
CA MET A 39 -8.13 -10.28 -0.53
C MET A 39 -7.74 -10.60 0.89
N SER A 40 -6.97 -9.72 1.52
CA SER A 40 -6.54 -9.85 2.91
C SER A 40 -7.73 -9.92 3.85
N LYS A 41 -8.70 -9.01 3.71
CA LYS A 41 -9.92 -9.00 4.53
C LYS A 41 -10.75 -10.28 4.37
N ARG A 42 -10.87 -10.76 3.14
CA ARG A 42 -11.62 -12.00 2.86
C ARG A 42 -10.95 -13.22 3.48
N ALA A 43 -9.63 -13.28 3.42
CA ALA A 43 -8.86 -14.35 4.05
C ALA A 43 -9.05 -14.37 5.56
N VAL A 44 -9.04 -13.21 6.20
CA VAL A 44 -9.26 -13.05 7.63
C VAL A 44 -10.65 -13.56 8.03
N LYS A 45 -11.68 -13.28 7.24
CA LYS A 45 -13.04 -13.76 7.50
C LYS A 45 -13.12 -15.28 7.48
N LYS A 46 -12.20 -15.95 6.82
CA LYS A 46 -12.12 -17.43 6.79
C LYS A 46 -11.16 -17.98 7.86
N GLY A 47 -10.69 -17.13 8.75
CA GLY A 47 -9.81 -17.53 9.84
C GLY A 47 -8.32 -17.42 9.55
N PHE A 48 -7.94 -16.94 8.37
CA PHE A 48 -6.53 -16.79 7.99
C PHE A 48 -6.01 -15.43 8.46
N GLU A 49 -5.70 -15.35 9.76
CA GLU A 49 -5.21 -14.13 10.40
C GLU A 49 -3.91 -14.41 11.14
N TRP A 50 -3.10 -13.36 11.26
CA TRP A 50 -1.88 -13.39 12.07
C TRP A 50 -2.26 -13.43 13.57
N PRO A 51 -1.49 -14.14 14.41
CA PRO A 51 -1.80 -14.22 15.84
C PRO A 51 -1.63 -12.88 16.56
N ASN A 52 -0.75 -12.01 16.08
CA ASN A 52 -0.50 -10.69 16.66
C ASN A 52 0.20 -9.79 15.63
N GLU A 53 0.31 -8.50 15.93
CA GLU A 53 0.94 -7.53 15.04
C GLU A 53 2.45 -7.75 14.91
N GLU A 54 3.09 -8.23 15.96
CA GLU A 54 4.52 -8.56 15.93
C GLU A 54 4.84 -9.56 14.83
N SER A 55 3.98 -10.57 14.66
CA SER A 55 4.12 -11.57 13.59
C SER A 55 4.05 -10.95 12.20
N LEU A 56 3.24 -9.89 12.03
CA LEU A 56 3.17 -9.14 10.78
C LEU A 56 4.48 -8.43 10.49
N TYR A 57 5.06 -7.78 11.50
CA TYR A 57 6.37 -7.13 11.36
C TYR A 57 7.47 -8.13 11.06
N ASP A 58 7.45 -9.28 11.72
CA ASP A 58 8.43 -10.35 11.46
C ASP A 58 8.33 -10.83 10.02
N CYS A 59 7.12 -10.99 9.51
CA CYS A 59 6.87 -11.36 8.11
C CYS A 59 7.43 -10.29 7.17
N LEU A 60 7.13 -9.02 7.41
CA LEU A 60 7.63 -7.92 6.59
C LEU A 60 9.16 -7.90 6.56
N ASN A 61 9.79 -8.04 7.71
CA ASN A 61 11.24 -8.06 7.83
C ASN A 61 11.84 -9.27 7.09
N SER A 62 11.20 -10.42 7.18
CA SER A 62 11.61 -11.63 6.47
C SER A 62 11.57 -11.43 4.96
N GLU A 63 10.50 -10.81 4.45
CA GLU A 63 10.36 -10.51 3.02
C GLU A 63 11.42 -9.53 2.52
N ILE A 64 11.79 -8.55 3.36
CA ILE A 64 12.86 -7.61 3.04
C ILE A 64 14.20 -8.35 2.93
N GLU A 65 14.49 -9.29 3.86
CA GLU A 65 15.71 -10.09 3.80
C GLU A 65 15.74 -10.98 2.55
N GLU A 66 14.63 -11.59 2.19
CA GLU A 66 14.51 -12.39 0.97
C GLU A 66 14.74 -11.54 -0.28
N PHE A 67 14.25 -10.30 -0.29
CA PHE A 67 14.52 -9.36 -1.38
C PHE A 67 16.02 -9.06 -1.49
N LYS A 68 16.69 -8.83 -0.37
CA LYS A 68 18.15 -8.59 -0.35
C LYS A 68 18.93 -9.79 -0.91
N GLU A 69 18.50 -11.00 -0.59
CA GLU A 69 19.08 -12.22 -1.15
C GLU A 69 18.91 -12.31 -2.66
N ALA A 70 17.71 -11.98 -3.15
CA ALA A 70 17.43 -11.93 -4.58
C ALA A 70 18.28 -10.89 -5.31
N GLU A 71 18.55 -9.74 -4.66
CA GLU A 71 19.47 -8.72 -5.19
C GLU A 71 20.88 -9.27 -5.35
N LEU A 72 21.37 -10.02 -4.36
CA LEU A 72 22.71 -10.64 -4.42
C LEU A 72 22.83 -11.64 -5.57
N GLU A 73 21.75 -12.34 -5.89
CA GLU A 73 21.68 -13.29 -7.00
C GLU A 73 21.50 -12.59 -8.35
N ALA A 74 21.21 -11.28 -8.35
CA ALA A 74 20.91 -10.48 -9.54
C ALA A 74 19.78 -11.06 -10.40
N ASP A 75 18.83 -11.74 -9.78
CA ASP A 75 17.67 -12.34 -10.44
C ASP A 75 16.49 -11.36 -10.38
N LYS A 76 16.25 -10.67 -11.49
CA LYS A 76 15.19 -9.64 -11.60
C LYS A 76 13.80 -10.21 -11.35
N SER A 77 13.51 -11.40 -11.84
CA SER A 77 12.20 -12.05 -11.64
C SER A 77 11.95 -12.37 -10.18
N HIS A 78 12.97 -12.88 -9.50
CA HIS A 78 12.91 -13.17 -8.06
C HIS A 78 12.77 -11.89 -7.23
N MET A 79 13.52 -10.85 -7.60
CA MET A 79 13.42 -9.53 -6.96
C MET A 79 12.00 -8.96 -7.07
N GLU A 80 11.38 -9.07 -8.25
CA GLU A 80 10.01 -8.58 -8.48
C GLU A 80 9.01 -9.34 -7.60
N GLU A 81 9.15 -10.66 -7.53
CA GLU A 81 8.31 -11.51 -6.68
C GLU A 81 8.39 -11.09 -5.21
N GLU A 82 9.61 -10.97 -4.69
CA GLU A 82 9.83 -10.60 -3.29
C GLU A 82 9.36 -9.17 -3.00
N LEU A 83 9.53 -8.25 -3.93
CA LEU A 83 9.00 -6.89 -3.76
C LEU A 83 7.48 -6.89 -3.69
N GLY A 84 6.83 -7.71 -4.51
CA GLY A 84 5.38 -7.92 -4.43
C GLY A 84 4.95 -8.41 -3.05
N ASP A 85 5.69 -9.36 -2.48
CA ASP A 85 5.40 -9.91 -1.15
C ASP A 85 5.60 -8.85 -0.04
N ILE A 86 6.62 -7.99 -0.18
CA ILE A 86 6.82 -6.84 0.73
C ILE A 86 5.59 -5.92 0.68
N LEU A 87 5.15 -5.56 -0.52
CA LEU A 87 3.98 -4.69 -0.69
C LEU A 87 2.72 -5.32 -0.09
N PHE A 88 2.54 -6.62 -0.27
CA PHE A 88 1.39 -7.34 0.30
C PHE A 88 1.45 -7.36 1.83
N ALA A 89 2.63 -7.55 2.41
CA ALA A 89 2.83 -7.49 3.86
C ALA A 89 2.47 -6.11 4.42
N VAL A 90 2.85 -5.03 3.70
CA VAL A 90 2.48 -3.65 4.07
C VAL A 90 0.96 -3.47 4.02
N VAL A 91 0.28 -4.05 3.03
CA VAL A 91 -1.18 -4.01 2.95
C VAL A 91 -1.82 -4.72 4.14
N ASN A 92 -1.27 -5.87 4.56
CA ASN A 92 -1.74 -6.56 5.76
C ASN A 92 -1.59 -5.70 7.02
N LEU A 93 -0.48 -4.96 7.12
CA LEU A 93 -0.26 -4.03 8.23
C LEU A 93 -1.28 -2.91 8.22
N ALA A 94 -1.62 -2.37 7.05
CA ALA A 94 -2.67 -1.35 6.90
C ALA A 94 -4.02 -1.91 7.35
N ARG A 95 -4.39 -3.10 6.89
CA ARG A 95 -5.63 -3.76 7.28
C ARG A 95 -5.69 -3.98 8.78
N TRP A 96 -4.62 -4.47 9.37
CA TRP A 96 -4.54 -4.72 10.82
C TRP A 96 -4.88 -3.46 11.62
N ASN A 97 -4.38 -2.32 11.17
CA ASN A 97 -4.59 -1.02 11.82
C ASN A 97 -5.82 -0.28 11.30
N LYS A 98 -6.67 -0.92 10.51
CA LYS A 98 -7.90 -0.34 9.95
C LYS A 98 -7.64 0.91 9.11
N ILE A 99 -6.54 0.89 8.37
CA ILE A 99 -6.15 1.95 7.44
C ILE A 99 -6.38 1.45 6.02
N ASP A 100 -6.96 2.31 5.18
CA ASP A 100 -7.10 2.05 3.75
C ASP A 100 -5.76 2.32 3.07
N ALA A 101 -5.11 1.25 2.59
CA ALA A 101 -3.77 1.33 1.98
C ALA A 101 -3.75 2.23 0.75
N GLU A 102 -4.77 2.15 -0.11
CA GLU A 102 -4.88 2.97 -1.33
C GLU A 102 -4.96 4.45 -0.97
N GLN A 103 -5.83 4.80 -0.02
CA GLN A 103 -5.98 6.18 0.42
C GLN A 103 -4.71 6.71 1.09
N ALA A 104 -4.04 5.87 1.87
CA ALA A 104 -2.77 6.24 2.51
C ALA A 104 -1.71 6.58 1.46
N LEU A 105 -1.60 5.77 0.41
CA LEU A 105 -0.62 6.02 -0.66
C LEU A 105 -1.00 7.24 -1.49
N LEU A 106 -2.30 7.43 -1.78
CA LEU A 106 -2.78 8.63 -2.49
C LEU A 106 -2.40 9.91 -1.73
N LYS A 107 -2.55 9.90 -0.40
CA LYS A 107 -2.15 11.03 0.45
C LYS A 107 -0.64 11.26 0.41
N ALA A 108 0.14 10.18 0.44
CA ALA A 108 1.59 10.27 0.33
C ALA A 108 2.02 10.84 -1.02
N ASN A 109 1.34 10.42 -2.09
CA ASN A 109 1.60 10.94 -3.45
C ASN A 109 1.35 12.45 -3.52
N LYS A 110 0.23 12.92 -2.98
CA LYS A 110 -0.10 14.35 -2.96
C LYS A 110 0.92 15.15 -2.15
N LYS A 111 1.32 14.61 -1.01
CA LYS A 111 2.32 15.23 -0.15
C LYS A 111 3.66 15.35 -0.87
N PHE A 112 4.10 14.28 -1.53
CA PHE A 112 5.34 14.28 -2.31
C PHE A 112 5.27 15.31 -3.43
N GLU A 113 4.19 15.34 -4.20
CA GLU A 113 4.01 16.28 -5.31
C GLU A 113 4.11 17.72 -4.82
N LYS A 114 3.43 18.08 -3.75
CA LYS A 114 3.47 19.42 -3.17
C LYS A 114 4.89 19.80 -2.76
N ARG A 115 5.58 18.90 -2.08
CA ARG A 115 6.96 19.16 -1.62
C ARG A 115 7.91 19.29 -2.78
N PHE A 116 7.78 18.44 -3.79
CA PHE A 116 8.64 18.50 -4.97
C PHE A 116 8.43 19.78 -5.76
N ARG A 117 7.17 20.19 -5.97
CA ARG A 117 6.86 21.47 -6.62
C ARG A 117 7.45 22.66 -5.83
N LYS A 118 7.42 22.57 -4.51
CA LYS A 118 8.01 23.59 -3.64
C LYS A 118 9.53 23.62 -3.78
N MET A 119 10.17 22.46 -3.88
CA MET A 119 11.60 22.38 -4.16
C MET A 119 11.95 23.08 -5.47
N GLU A 120 11.15 22.83 -6.51
CA GLU A 120 11.34 23.48 -7.81
C GLU A 120 11.25 25.01 -7.70
N GLU A 121 10.29 25.52 -6.92
CA GLU A 121 10.15 26.96 -6.66
C GLU A 121 11.36 27.55 -5.93
N LEU A 122 11.85 26.84 -4.93
CA LEU A 122 12.94 27.30 -4.07
C LEU A 122 14.32 27.11 -4.70
N ALA A 123 14.43 26.28 -5.73
CA ALA A 123 15.70 26.00 -6.38
C ALA A 123 16.30 27.24 -7.03
N THR A 124 17.61 27.43 -6.86
CA THR A 124 18.36 28.56 -7.42
C THR A 124 19.13 28.17 -8.68
N LYS A 125 19.12 26.90 -9.04
CA LYS A 125 19.77 26.34 -10.23
C LYS A 125 18.97 25.12 -10.67
N SER A 126 19.33 24.46 -11.76
CA SER A 126 18.72 23.24 -12.21
C SER A 126 18.84 22.16 -11.14
N LEU A 127 17.74 21.44 -10.85
CA LEU A 127 17.76 20.35 -9.88
C LEU A 127 18.78 19.27 -10.22
N ASN A 128 19.07 19.09 -11.52
CA ASN A 128 20.08 18.13 -11.98
C ASN A 128 21.49 18.47 -11.51
N ASP A 129 21.72 19.72 -11.12
CA ASP A 129 23.03 20.21 -10.68
C ASP A 129 23.20 20.21 -9.16
N TYR A 130 22.18 19.74 -8.43
CA TYR A 130 22.24 19.64 -6.97
C TYR A 130 22.97 18.36 -6.55
N SER A 131 23.81 18.46 -5.51
CA SER A 131 24.35 17.28 -4.83
C SER A 131 23.29 16.66 -3.93
N PHE A 132 23.52 15.46 -3.43
CA PHE A 132 22.59 14.80 -2.50
C PHE A 132 22.35 15.66 -1.25
N ASP A 133 23.41 16.21 -0.67
CA ASP A 133 23.29 17.04 0.53
C ASP A 133 22.49 18.33 0.24
N GLU A 134 22.69 18.91 -0.93
CA GLU A 134 21.92 20.08 -1.37
C GLU A 134 20.45 19.71 -1.58
N TYR A 135 20.14 18.55 -2.17
CA TYR A 135 18.78 18.05 -2.31
C TYR A 135 18.11 17.89 -0.95
N ASP A 136 18.81 17.27 -0.01
CA ASP A 136 18.27 17.00 1.32
C ASP A 136 17.94 18.32 2.04
N ALA A 137 18.83 19.30 1.95
CA ALA A 137 18.60 20.62 2.54
C ALA A 137 17.39 21.32 1.88
N LEU A 138 17.30 21.26 0.55
CA LEU A 138 16.20 21.85 -0.20
C LEU A 138 14.86 21.17 0.14
N TRP A 139 14.86 19.84 0.27
CA TRP A 139 13.69 19.07 0.66
C TRP A 139 13.19 19.47 2.06
N LYS A 140 14.11 19.60 3.01
CA LYS A 140 13.79 20.03 4.37
C LYS A 140 13.24 21.45 4.40
N GLN A 141 13.80 22.33 3.59
CA GLN A 141 13.33 23.71 3.44
C GLN A 141 11.92 23.75 2.83
N ALA A 142 11.67 22.96 1.80
CA ALA A 142 10.35 22.85 1.16
C ALA A 142 9.31 22.35 2.14
N LYS A 143 9.64 21.27 2.89
CA LYS A 143 8.78 20.71 3.91
C LYS A 143 8.40 21.73 4.98
N LYS A 144 9.39 22.45 5.50
CA LYS A 144 9.19 23.49 6.52
C LYS A 144 8.34 24.64 6.00
N SER A 145 8.56 25.07 4.76
CA SER A 145 7.80 26.14 4.11
C SER A 145 6.31 25.78 4.00
N LEU A 146 5.99 24.52 3.74
CA LEU A 146 4.60 24.05 3.63
C LEU A 146 3.93 23.88 5.00
N GLU A 147 4.68 23.58 6.05
CA GLU A 147 4.16 23.44 7.40
C GLU A 147 3.74 24.79 8.03
N ASN A 148 4.33 25.89 7.59
CA ASN A 148 4.05 27.23 8.12
C ASN A 148 2.81 27.88 7.49
N LYS A 149 2.04 27.13 6.71
CA LYS A 149 0.77 27.55 6.14
C LYS A 149 -0.36 26.82 6.84
#